data_60e085ec5628a125547319047eec913d
#
_entry.id   60e085ec5628a125547319047eec913d
#
_cell.length_a   1.000
_cell.length_b   1.000
_cell.length_c   1.000
_cell.angle_alpha   90.00
_cell.angle_beta   90.00
_cell.angle_gamma   90.00
#
_symmetry.space_group_name_H-M   'P 1'
#
loop_
_entity.id
_entity.type
_entity.pdbx_description
1 polymer ?
#
loop_
_entity_poly.entity_id
_entity_poly.type
_entity_poly.pdbx_seq_one_letter_code
_entity_poly.pdbx_strand_id
1 'polypeptide(L)'
;MKFSGRTPLLRAINLEKKLQIKQIYIKLEGANPTHHKNDRIAEVLCKDAIAHKKTTIFVDGTNAYIKAVEYFAHKNDLKIIIPRFIHETWKTFRFDRSSILDARKQDKFNKMDFMQLLSKKNNYYLAVEGYTNNNISLMALEELTKEIINKKEKIDTINTQFSHGYTLTSMYNAFLREWIEKERSFPKIYCGIKAKTVLKTESLGQDIVSYMQTNQSLLDYSNLALKESYGKTITVNEEELKEAKKLLRYVEQIKVSIENVYPLAAFLSQVKSGNVENGIHIIILDDARSRMDIEHITDFQLHTKNEILMIANTYLAEYSDPFIEMNDALNNAIEKGFILIAKQNETILGVCIIVNTQFDNFFPTFHLAYIGTSKDNKGRGIGTELIKRAVDITDGKLSLHVDLDNRNAKKLYEKMGFKHVYNRMIYHGE
;
A
#
# COMPACT_ATOMS: atom_id res chain seq x y z
N MET A 1 11.44 8.88 10.04
CA MET A 1 9.97 9.13 10.18
C MET A 1 9.28 8.59 8.95
N LYS A 2 8.29 7.72 9.08
CA LYS A 2 7.54 7.18 7.93
C LYS A 2 6.58 8.25 7.39
N PHE A 3 6.65 8.53 6.09
CA PHE A 3 5.67 9.30 5.33
C PHE A 3 4.66 8.36 4.69
N SER A 4 3.53 8.87 4.24
CA SER A 4 2.58 8.08 3.47
C SER A 4 3.07 7.87 2.02
N GLY A 5 2.52 6.86 1.35
CA GLY A 5 2.86 6.58 -0.05
C GLY A 5 4.08 5.68 -0.24
N ARG A 6 4.54 5.58 -1.50
CA ARG A 6 5.60 4.68 -1.95
C ARG A 6 5.38 3.23 -1.51
N THR A 7 4.12 2.80 -1.55
CA THR A 7 3.72 1.46 -1.15
C THR A 7 4.06 0.43 -2.24
N PRO A 8 4.33 -0.83 -1.87
CA PRO A 8 4.72 -1.85 -2.85
C PRO A 8 3.65 -2.14 -3.89
N LEU A 9 4.07 -2.32 -5.15
CA LEU A 9 3.29 -2.93 -6.22
C LEU A 9 3.91 -4.30 -6.52
N LEU A 10 3.33 -5.37 -5.98
CA LEU A 10 3.89 -6.72 -6.06
C LEU A 10 3.26 -7.54 -7.18
N ARG A 11 4.08 -8.25 -7.94
CA ARG A 11 3.59 -9.23 -8.89
C ARG A 11 3.15 -10.51 -8.15
N ALA A 12 1.90 -10.89 -8.31
CA ALA A 12 1.28 -12.04 -7.64
C ALA A 12 1.54 -13.36 -8.41
N ILE A 13 2.81 -13.76 -8.50
CA ILE A 13 3.26 -14.89 -9.35
C ILE A 13 2.58 -16.20 -8.99
N ASN A 14 2.33 -16.45 -7.70
CA ASN A 14 1.69 -17.71 -7.29
C ASN A 14 0.19 -17.70 -7.61
N LEU A 15 -0.45 -16.52 -7.52
CA LEU A 15 -1.84 -16.34 -7.93
C LEU A 15 -1.98 -16.46 -9.46
N GLU A 16 -1.06 -15.88 -10.24
CA GLU A 16 -0.98 -16.04 -11.69
C GLU A 16 -0.96 -17.53 -12.11
N LYS A 17 -0.09 -18.31 -11.47
CA LYS A 17 0.01 -19.77 -11.73
C LYS A 17 -1.29 -20.50 -11.39
N LYS A 18 -1.91 -20.14 -10.26
CA LYS A 18 -3.13 -20.80 -9.80
C LYS A 18 -4.33 -20.48 -10.68
N LEU A 19 -4.44 -19.23 -11.16
CA LEU A 19 -5.56 -18.76 -11.99
C LEU A 19 -5.32 -18.94 -13.48
N GLN A 20 -4.08 -19.27 -13.91
CA GLN A 20 -3.64 -19.30 -15.30
C GLN A 20 -3.80 -17.94 -16.02
N ILE A 21 -3.80 -16.86 -15.28
CA ILE A 21 -3.84 -15.47 -15.74
C ILE A 21 -2.48 -14.85 -15.51
N LYS A 22 -1.93 -14.16 -16.52
CA LYS A 22 -0.60 -13.53 -16.42
C LYS A 22 -0.68 -12.07 -16.00
N GLN A 23 0.39 -11.61 -15.35
CA GLN A 23 0.61 -10.21 -15.00
C GLN A 23 -0.42 -9.63 -14.03
N ILE A 24 -0.66 -10.35 -12.93
CA ILE A 24 -1.47 -9.85 -11.80
C ILE A 24 -0.55 -9.11 -10.82
N TYR A 25 -0.88 -7.87 -10.54
CA TYR A 25 -0.15 -7.04 -9.59
C TYR A 25 -1.07 -6.61 -8.45
N ILE A 26 -0.53 -6.60 -7.23
CA ILE A 26 -1.24 -6.20 -6.02
C ILE A 26 -0.57 -4.97 -5.42
N LYS A 27 -1.33 -3.89 -5.26
CA LYS A 27 -0.91 -2.67 -4.59
C LYS A 27 -1.23 -2.77 -3.10
N LEU A 28 -0.19 -2.74 -2.26
CA LEU A 28 -0.27 -2.99 -0.83
C LEU A 28 -0.36 -1.68 -0.03
N GLU A 29 -1.53 -1.09 0.06
CA GLU A 29 -1.71 0.18 0.79
C GLU A 29 -1.59 0.04 2.31
N GLY A 30 -1.65 -1.15 2.86
CA GLY A 30 -1.34 -1.43 4.27
C GLY A 30 0.14 -1.26 4.66
N ALA A 31 1.03 -0.97 3.70
CA ALA A 31 2.41 -0.60 3.99
C ALA A 31 2.55 0.86 4.50
N ASN A 32 1.50 1.66 4.43
CA ASN A 32 1.43 3.00 5.02
C ASN A 32 1.54 2.96 6.56
N PRO A 33 1.90 4.06 7.24
CA PRO A 33 2.16 4.11 8.68
C PRO A 33 1.06 3.55 9.58
N THR A 34 -0.21 3.85 9.32
CA THR A 34 -1.33 3.31 10.10
C THR A 34 -1.96 2.05 9.49
N HIS A 35 -1.31 1.52 8.45
CA HIS A 35 -1.71 0.35 7.70
C HIS A 35 -2.97 0.52 6.85
N HIS A 36 -3.19 1.72 6.31
CA HIS A 36 -4.30 1.98 5.41
C HIS A 36 -3.98 3.09 4.39
N LYS A 37 -4.64 3.06 3.22
CA LYS A 37 -4.49 4.10 2.18
C LYS A 37 -4.85 5.51 2.67
N ASN A 38 -5.73 5.62 3.67
CA ASN A 38 -6.18 6.90 4.23
C ASN A 38 -5.04 7.72 4.83
N ASP A 39 -3.88 7.12 5.09
CA ASP A 39 -2.67 7.84 5.48
C ASP A 39 -2.26 8.90 4.46
N ARG A 40 -2.46 8.62 3.17
CA ARG A 40 -2.19 9.57 2.09
C ARG A 40 -3.07 10.81 2.20
N ILE A 41 -4.35 10.60 2.45
CA ILE A 41 -5.32 11.68 2.66
C ILE A 41 -4.99 12.46 3.93
N ALA A 42 -4.80 11.77 5.03
CA ALA A 42 -4.56 12.36 6.34
C ALA A 42 -3.30 13.24 6.39
N GLU A 43 -2.22 12.81 5.74
CA GLU A 43 -0.99 13.58 5.67
C GLU A 43 -1.20 14.92 4.95
N VAL A 44 -1.92 14.92 3.83
CA VAL A 44 -2.19 16.15 3.06
C VAL A 44 -3.19 17.03 3.80
N LEU A 45 -4.23 16.47 4.42
CA LEU A 45 -5.18 17.24 5.24
C LEU A 45 -4.52 17.95 6.41
N CYS A 46 -3.58 17.29 7.11
CA CYS A 46 -2.84 17.94 8.20
C CYS A 46 -1.97 19.09 7.70
N LYS A 47 -1.32 18.93 6.55
CA LYS A 47 -0.53 20.01 5.91
C LYS A 47 -1.43 21.18 5.49
N ASP A 48 -2.60 20.89 4.95
CA ASP A 48 -3.58 21.91 4.56
C ASP A 48 -4.14 22.65 5.78
N ALA A 49 -4.45 21.96 6.86
CA ALA A 49 -4.87 22.56 8.12
C ALA A 49 -3.82 23.57 8.64
N ILE A 50 -2.54 23.20 8.61
CA ILE A 50 -1.44 24.08 9.00
C ILE A 50 -1.33 25.30 8.08
N ALA A 51 -1.42 25.09 6.76
CA ALA A 51 -1.39 26.16 5.77
C ALA A 51 -2.53 27.19 6.02
N HIS A 52 -3.69 26.73 6.50
CA HIS A 52 -4.81 27.56 6.92
C HIS A 52 -4.71 28.05 8.39
N LYS A 53 -3.55 27.94 9.01
CA LYS A 53 -3.28 28.39 10.41
C LYS A 53 -4.25 27.76 11.42
N LYS A 54 -4.69 26.52 11.18
CA LYS A 54 -5.51 25.77 12.12
C LYS A 54 -4.63 24.98 13.08
N THR A 55 -5.02 24.94 14.33
CA THR A 55 -4.32 24.21 15.39
C THR A 55 -5.08 22.97 15.85
N THR A 56 -6.32 22.82 15.39
CA THR A 56 -7.21 21.75 15.83
C THR A 56 -7.98 21.20 14.63
N ILE A 57 -7.99 19.88 14.49
CA ILE A 57 -8.78 19.17 13.48
C ILE A 57 -9.99 18.53 14.16
N PHE A 58 -11.17 18.77 13.61
CA PHE A 58 -12.41 18.11 13.99
C PHE A 58 -12.70 17.03 12.95
N VAL A 59 -12.53 15.75 13.31
CA VAL A 59 -12.54 14.61 12.39
C VAL A 59 -13.69 13.67 12.63
N ASP A 60 -14.28 13.17 11.54
CA ASP A 60 -15.26 12.08 11.55
C ASP A 60 -15.13 11.23 10.27
N GLY A 61 -15.41 9.94 10.38
CA GLY A 61 -15.29 9.01 9.27
C GLY A 61 -15.14 7.56 9.72
N THR A 62 -14.61 6.72 8.84
CA THR A 62 -14.25 5.34 9.20
C THR A 62 -13.16 5.29 10.25
N ASN A 63 -13.09 4.21 11.02
CA ASN A 63 -12.02 4.03 12.01
C ASN A 63 -10.62 4.14 11.37
N ALA A 64 -10.45 3.67 10.14
CA ALA A 64 -9.18 3.77 9.41
C ALA A 64 -8.83 5.23 9.07
N TYR A 65 -9.83 6.03 8.66
CA TYR A 65 -9.65 7.45 8.37
C TYR A 65 -9.32 8.24 9.64
N ILE A 66 -10.10 8.06 10.70
CA ILE A 66 -9.87 8.74 11.99
C ILE A 66 -8.47 8.41 12.53
N LYS A 67 -8.08 7.13 12.52
CA LYS A 67 -6.76 6.68 12.96
C LYS A 67 -5.63 7.31 12.15
N ALA A 68 -5.79 7.44 10.84
CA ALA A 68 -4.82 8.08 9.97
C ALA A 68 -4.68 9.57 10.29
N VAL A 69 -5.80 10.30 10.41
CA VAL A 69 -5.80 11.73 10.75
C VAL A 69 -5.20 11.94 12.15
N GLU A 70 -5.54 11.10 13.12
CA GLU A 70 -4.95 11.15 14.47
C GLU A 70 -3.43 11.00 14.44
N TYR A 71 -2.92 10.01 13.71
CA TYR A 71 -1.47 9.78 13.59
C TYR A 71 -0.75 11.00 13.00
N PHE A 72 -1.24 11.56 11.88
CA PHE A 72 -0.59 12.69 11.24
C PHE A 72 -0.84 14.02 11.97
N ALA A 73 -1.97 14.18 12.66
CA ALA A 73 -2.21 15.33 13.53
C ALA A 73 -1.21 15.36 14.70
N HIS A 74 -1.03 14.24 15.40
CA HIS A 74 -0.02 14.14 16.46
C HIS A 74 1.41 14.39 15.97
N LYS A 75 1.73 13.89 14.77
CA LYS A 75 3.05 14.10 14.15
C LYS A 75 3.33 15.59 13.85
N ASN A 76 2.30 16.38 13.68
CA ASN A 76 2.37 17.80 13.32
C ASN A 76 1.92 18.73 14.48
N ASP A 77 1.87 18.22 15.72
CA ASP A 77 1.46 18.97 16.92
C ASP A 77 0.06 19.60 16.83
N LEU A 78 -0.82 19.03 15.99
CA LEU A 78 -2.21 19.45 15.88
C LEU A 78 -3.06 18.75 16.94
N LYS A 79 -3.97 19.48 17.52
CA LYS A 79 -5.01 18.91 18.39
C LYS A 79 -6.07 18.21 17.53
N ILE A 80 -6.68 17.15 18.10
CA ILE A 80 -7.74 16.41 17.40
C ILE A 80 -9.00 16.33 18.27
N ILE A 81 -10.15 16.47 17.63
CA ILE A 81 -11.46 16.29 18.23
C ILE A 81 -12.19 15.23 17.44
N ILE A 82 -12.63 14.16 18.13
CA ILE A 82 -13.37 13.05 17.55
C ILE A 82 -14.75 13.03 18.19
N PRO A 83 -15.83 13.35 17.46
CA PRO A 83 -17.18 13.22 17.99
C PRO A 83 -17.54 11.74 18.11
N ARG A 84 -18.11 11.35 19.22
CA ARG A 84 -18.66 10.00 19.40
C ARG A 84 -20.17 10.07 19.60
N PHE A 85 -20.88 9.28 18.81
CA PHE A 85 -22.32 9.11 18.92
C PHE A 85 -22.61 7.75 19.54
N ILE A 86 -23.46 7.73 20.57
CA ILE A 86 -23.98 6.50 21.15
C ILE A 86 -25.51 6.63 21.16
N HIS A 87 -26.19 5.72 20.44
CA HIS A 87 -27.66 5.64 20.40
C HIS A 87 -28.34 7.00 20.13
N GLU A 88 -28.01 7.63 18.99
CA GLU A 88 -28.56 8.92 18.57
C GLU A 88 -28.30 10.09 19.52
N THR A 89 -27.62 9.87 20.63
CA THR A 89 -27.17 10.91 21.56
C THR A 89 -25.65 11.04 21.55
N TRP A 90 -25.19 12.27 21.61
CA TRP A 90 -23.77 12.59 21.66
C TRP A 90 -23.17 12.24 23.02
N LYS A 91 -22.12 11.42 23.04
CA LYS A 91 -21.25 11.25 24.22
C LYS A 91 -19.81 11.56 23.85
N THR A 92 -19.12 12.12 24.79
CA THR A 92 -17.76 12.64 24.67
C THR A 92 -16.78 11.80 25.50
N PHE A 93 -15.61 11.45 24.93
CA PHE A 93 -14.53 10.76 25.65
C PHE A 93 -13.23 11.57 25.58
N ARG A 94 -12.45 11.55 26.64
CA ARG A 94 -11.15 12.21 26.73
C ARG A 94 -10.03 11.28 26.33
N PHE A 95 -9.17 11.74 25.42
CA PHE A 95 -7.80 11.28 25.29
C PHE A 95 -6.87 12.46 25.53
N ASP A 96 -5.67 12.23 26.01
CA ASP A 96 -4.77 13.25 26.58
C ASP A 96 -4.43 14.49 25.74
N ARG A 97 -4.80 14.53 24.45
CA ARG A 97 -4.69 15.72 23.58
C ARG A 97 -5.97 16.04 22.80
N SER A 98 -7.05 15.31 23.02
CA SER A 98 -8.34 15.55 22.38
C SER A 98 -9.34 16.16 23.33
N SER A 99 -10.01 17.20 22.90
CA SER A 99 -11.13 17.83 23.64
C SER A 99 -12.45 17.23 23.18
N ILE A 100 -13.36 17.13 24.09
CA ILE A 100 -14.67 16.53 23.89
C ILE A 100 -15.76 17.59 24.01
N LEU A 101 -16.70 17.59 23.07
CA LEU A 101 -17.85 18.48 23.10
C LEU A 101 -19.11 17.72 23.52
N ASP A 102 -19.82 18.23 24.52
CA ASP A 102 -21.08 17.66 24.98
C ASP A 102 -22.25 18.31 24.19
N ALA A 103 -22.91 17.50 23.38
CA ALA A 103 -23.99 17.93 22.50
C ALA A 103 -25.41 17.64 23.06
N ARG A 104 -25.54 17.33 24.34
CA ARG A 104 -26.81 16.92 24.97
C ARG A 104 -27.97 17.91 24.87
N LYS A 105 -27.74 19.12 24.38
CA LYS A 105 -28.72 20.19 24.38
C LYS A 105 -29.37 20.52 23.02
N GLN A 106 -29.08 19.76 21.96
CA GLN A 106 -29.57 20.11 20.62
C GLN A 106 -30.15 18.91 19.85
N ASP A 107 -31.38 18.55 20.18
CA ASP A 107 -32.16 17.49 19.52
C ASP A 107 -32.63 17.79 18.08
N LYS A 108 -32.26 18.94 17.52
CA LYS A 108 -32.81 19.44 16.23
C LYS A 108 -31.80 19.61 15.09
N PHE A 109 -30.50 19.37 15.31
CA PHE A 109 -29.52 19.58 14.26
C PHE A 109 -29.05 18.23 13.65
N ASN A 110 -28.98 18.19 12.33
CA ASN A 110 -28.25 17.16 11.60
C ASN A 110 -26.78 17.16 12.09
N LYS A 111 -26.18 15.99 12.21
CA LYS A 111 -24.78 15.80 12.64
C LYS A 111 -23.82 16.73 11.90
N MET A 112 -23.97 16.86 10.57
CA MET A 112 -23.09 17.68 9.75
C MET A 112 -23.24 19.17 10.04
N ASP A 113 -24.46 19.66 10.17
CA ASP A 113 -24.74 21.06 10.49
C ASP A 113 -24.13 21.44 11.83
N PHE A 114 -24.22 20.53 12.80
CA PHE A 114 -23.63 20.72 14.13
C PHE A 114 -22.08 20.76 14.05
N MET A 115 -21.45 19.83 13.32
CA MET A 115 -20.00 19.83 13.15
C MET A 115 -19.49 21.07 12.41
N GLN A 116 -20.21 21.51 11.38
CA GLN A 116 -19.90 22.75 10.64
C GLN A 116 -20.03 23.99 11.54
N LEU A 117 -21.10 24.09 12.31
CA LEU A 117 -21.32 25.21 13.22
C LEU A 117 -20.21 25.30 14.28
N LEU A 118 -19.88 24.19 14.93
CA LEU A 118 -18.80 24.13 15.92
C LEU A 118 -17.44 24.42 15.33
N SER A 119 -17.16 23.88 14.17
CA SER A 119 -15.90 24.11 13.47
C SER A 119 -15.72 25.58 13.13
N LYS A 120 -16.76 26.22 12.60
CA LYS A 120 -16.77 27.64 12.28
C LYS A 120 -16.61 28.51 13.53
N LYS A 121 -17.39 28.24 14.59
CA LYS A 121 -17.35 29.00 15.86
C LYS A 121 -15.99 28.94 16.54
N ASN A 122 -15.34 27.80 16.52
CA ASN A 122 -14.06 27.55 17.24
C ASN A 122 -12.83 27.60 16.33
N ASN A 123 -12.99 27.97 15.07
CA ASN A 123 -11.92 28.01 14.07
C ASN A 123 -11.20 26.66 13.89
N TYR A 124 -11.92 25.54 13.98
CA TYR A 124 -11.37 24.20 13.75
C TYR A 124 -11.26 23.90 12.26
N TYR A 125 -10.33 23.02 11.89
CA TYR A 125 -10.30 22.41 10.57
C TYR A 125 -11.24 21.21 10.55
N LEU A 126 -12.26 21.25 9.70
CA LEU A 126 -13.26 20.19 9.61
C LEU A 126 -12.82 19.13 8.59
N ALA A 127 -12.66 17.89 9.03
CA ALA A 127 -12.25 16.74 8.23
C ALA A 127 -13.26 15.59 8.37
N VAL A 128 -14.27 15.56 7.50
CA VAL A 128 -15.30 14.52 7.46
C VAL A 128 -15.13 13.70 6.19
N GLU A 129 -14.86 12.41 6.35
CA GLU A 129 -14.62 11.49 5.24
C GLU A 129 -15.82 11.45 4.28
N GLY A 130 -15.58 11.60 2.99
CA GLY A 130 -16.63 11.60 1.96
C GLY A 130 -17.47 12.88 1.88
N TYR A 131 -17.24 13.86 2.74
CA TYR A 131 -18.07 15.07 2.80
C TYR A 131 -17.28 16.37 2.69
N THR A 132 -16.20 16.55 3.44
CA THR A 132 -15.38 17.77 3.39
C THR A 132 -14.03 17.53 2.75
N ASN A 133 -13.43 18.58 2.19
CA ASN A 133 -12.07 18.56 1.60
C ASN A 133 -11.89 17.46 0.53
N ASN A 134 -12.94 17.16 -0.21
CA ASN A 134 -12.94 16.07 -1.20
C ASN A 134 -11.85 16.27 -2.27
N ASN A 135 -11.64 17.49 -2.74
CA ASN A 135 -10.61 17.79 -3.74
C ASN A 135 -9.21 17.47 -3.22
N ILE A 136 -8.92 17.82 -1.96
CA ILE A 136 -7.64 17.52 -1.30
C ILE A 136 -7.47 15.99 -1.17
N SER A 137 -8.53 15.29 -0.77
CA SER A 137 -8.53 13.84 -0.64
C SER A 137 -8.30 13.13 -1.97
N LEU A 138 -8.91 13.63 -3.05
CA LEU A 138 -8.70 13.12 -4.40
C LEU A 138 -7.26 13.33 -4.85
N MET A 139 -6.72 14.54 -4.71
CA MET A 139 -5.33 14.85 -5.07
C MET A 139 -4.33 13.98 -4.30
N ALA A 140 -4.56 13.74 -3.01
CA ALA A 140 -3.70 12.89 -2.20
C ALA A 140 -3.66 11.43 -2.70
N LEU A 141 -4.78 10.92 -3.20
CA LEU A 141 -4.86 9.55 -3.75
C LEU A 141 -4.40 9.45 -5.21
N GLU A 142 -4.29 10.55 -5.95
CA GLU A 142 -3.70 10.51 -7.30
C GLU A 142 -2.24 10.05 -7.28
N GLU A 143 -1.50 10.32 -6.20
CA GLU A 143 -0.13 9.81 -6.02
C GLU A 143 -0.06 8.28 -6.04
N LEU A 144 -1.08 7.58 -5.52
CA LEU A 144 -1.20 6.13 -5.63
C LEU A 144 -1.21 5.69 -7.10
N THR A 145 -1.98 6.39 -7.94
CA THR A 145 -2.09 6.09 -9.37
C THR A 145 -0.79 6.41 -10.11
N LYS A 146 -0.13 7.53 -9.79
CA LYS A 146 1.18 7.87 -10.36
C LYS A 146 2.24 6.82 -10.04
N GLU A 147 2.25 6.28 -8.81
CA GLU A 147 3.15 5.18 -8.45
C GLU A 147 2.93 3.92 -9.30
N ILE A 148 1.70 3.67 -9.75
CA ILE A 148 1.36 2.55 -10.65
C ILE A 148 1.79 2.88 -12.09
N ILE A 149 1.42 4.05 -12.60
CA ILE A 149 1.72 4.51 -13.96
C ILE A 149 3.22 4.55 -14.23
N ASN A 150 4.01 5.01 -13.26
CA ASN A 150 5.46 5.07 -13.37
C ASN A 150 6.12 3.68 -13.50
N LYS A 151 5.44 2.63 -13.05
CA LYS A 151 5.93 1.24 -13.11
C LYS A 151 5.33 0.44 -14.27
N LYS A 152 4.25 0.91 -14.87
CA LYS A 152 3.50 0.21 -15.92
C LYS A 152 3.05 1.14 -17.02
N GLU A 153 3.54 0.88 -18.22
CA GLU A 153 3.17 1.65 -19.42
C GLU A 153 1.82 1.24 -20.00
N LYS A 154 1.39 0.02 -19.77
CA LYS A 154 0.10 -0.51 -20.17
C LYS A 154 -0.59 -1.14 -18.96
N ILE A 155 -1.88 -0.92 -18.80
CA ILE A 155 -2.72 -1.55 -17.79
C ILE A 155 -4.06 -1.86 -18.44
N ASP A 156 -4.50 -3.11 -18.35
CA ASP A 156 -5.76 -3.53 -18.98
C ASP A 156 -6.92 -3.37 -18.00
N THR A 157 -6.73 -3.74 -16.73
CA THR A 157 -7.78 -3.57 -15.71
C THR A 157 -7.22 -3.12 -14.37
N ILE A 158 -8.04 -2.35 -13.65
CA ILE A 158 -7.81 -2.02 -12.25
C ILE A 158 -9.01 -2.47 -11.43
N ASN A 159 -8.74 -3.18 -10.36
CA ASN A 159 -9.75 -3.63 -9.42
C ASN A 159 -9.56 -2.90 -8.09
N THR A 160 -10.58 -2.17 -7.67
CA THR A 160 -10.60 -1.40 -6.43
C THR A 160 -11.88 -1.66 -5.65
N GLN A 161 -11.98 -1.09 -4.46
CA GLN A 161 -13.18 -1.12 -3.65
C GLN A 161 -13.95 0.18 -3.83
N PHE A 162 -15.27 0.08 -3.97
CA PHE A 162 -16.13 1.25 -3.88
C PHE A 162 -16.44 1.54 -2.40
N SER A 163 -16.04 2.71 -1.95
CA SER A 163 -16.43 3.25 -0.64
C SER A 163 -17.07 4.64 -0.83
N HIS A 164 -16.36 5.71 -0.50
CA HIS A 164 -16.80 7.08 -0.85
C HIS A 164 -16.50 7.49 -2.30
N GLY A 165 -15.93 6.59 -3.11
CA GLY A 165 -15.55 6.88 -4.49
C GLY A 165 -14.19 7.55 -4.66
N TYR A 166 -13.48 7.89 -3.59
CA TYR A 166 -12.19 8.59 -3.67
C TYR A 166 -11.16 7.88 -4.55
N THR A 167 -10.93 6.58 -4.32
CA THR A 167 -9.92 5.83 -5.07
C THR A 167 -10.27 5.76 -6.56
N LEU A 168 -11.51 5.43 -6.87
CA LEU A 168 -11.99 5.36 -8.26
C LEU A 168 -11.83 6.72 -8.97
N THR A 169 -12.33 7.78 -8.36
CA THR A 169 -12.32 9.13 -8.95
C THR A 169 -10.91 9.68 -9.09
N SER A 170 -10.06 9.50 -8.07
CA SER A 170 -8.67 9.95 -8.13
C SER A 170 -7.86 9.20 -9.19
N MET A 171 -8.12 7.91 -9.37
CA MET A 171 -7.51 7.11 -10.42
C MET A 171 -7.92 7.59 -11.81
N TYR A 172 -9.23 7.78 -12.01
CA TYR A 172 -9.76 8.31 -13.25
C TYR A 172 -9.11 9.65 -13.61
N ASN A 173 -9.02 10.58 -12.66
CA ASN A 173 -8.38 11.88 -12.87
C ASN A 173 -6.89 11.77 -13.23
N ALA A 174 -6.16 10.92 -12.52
CA ALA A 174 -4.73 10.74 -12.77
C ALA A 174 -4.48 10.12 -14.15
N PHE A 175 -5.28 9.13 -14.56
CA PHE A 175 -5.18 8.54 -15.90
C PHE A 175 -5.55 9.55 -17.00
N LEU A 176 -6.59 10.36 -16.80
CA LEU A 176 -6.94 11.42 -17.76
C LEU A 176 -5.76 12.35 -17.99
N ARG A 177 -5.11 12.81 -16.92
CA ARG A 177 -3.96 13.73 -17.07
C ARG A 177 -2.74 13.10 -17.70
N GLU A 178 -2.40 11.88 -17.29
CA GLU A 178 -1.12 11.26 -17.66
C GLU A 178 -1.19 10.48 -18.98
N TRP A 179 -2.35 9.94 -19.34
CA TRP A 179 -2.45 9.01 -20.46
C TRP A 179 -3.14 9.57 -21.70
N ILE A 180 -4.06 10.51 -21.57
CA ILE A 180 -4.69 11.15 -22.75
C ILE A 180 -3.63 11.86 -23.59
N GLU A 181 -2.74 12.62 -22.94
CA GLU A 181 -1.65 13.31 -23.65
C GLU A 181 -0.67 12.34 -24.35
N LYS A 182 -0.59 11.09 -23.89
CA LYS A 182 0.31 10.06 -24.42
C LYS A 182 -0.41 9.07 -25.35
N GLU A 183 -1.66 9.33 -25.71
CA GLU A 183 -2.51 8.45 -26.53
C GLU A 183 -2.55 6.99 -26.07
N ARG A 184 -2.46 6.76 -24.75
CA ARG A 184 -2.50 5.43 -24.16
C ARG A 184 -3.93 4.96 -23.92
N SER A 185 -4.18 3.66 -24.08
CA SER A 185 -5.48 3.07 -23.81
C SER A 185 -5.82 3.14 -22.32
N PHE A 186 -7.01 3.64 -22.02
CA PHE A 186 -7.51 3.77 -20.65
C PHE A 186 -7.82 2.39 -20.04
N PRO A 187 -7.39 2.08 -18.79
CA PRO A 187 -7.73 0.81 -18.17
C PRO A 187 -9.21 0.75 -17.76
N LYS A 188 -9.82 -0.44 -17.87
CA LYS A 188 -11.15 -0.66 -17.30
C LYS A 188 -11.05 -0.70 -15.78
N ILE A 189 -11.88 0.08 -15.07
CA ILE A 189 -11.87 0.13 -13.60
C ILE A 189 -13.07 -0.64 -13.05
N TYR A 190 -12.81 -1.70 -12.31
CA TYR A 190 -13.82 -2.52 -11.66
C TYR A 190 -13.87 -2.29 -10.16
N CYS A 191 -15.07 -2.19 -9.60
CA CYS A 191 -15.26 -1.95 -8.17
C CYS A 191 -16.01 -3.11 -7.51
N GLY A 192 -15.38 -3.76 -6.53
CA GLY A 192 -16.03 -4.77 -5.70
C GLY A 192 -17.02 -4.15 -4.72
N ILE A 193 -18.23 -4.70 -4.62
CA ILE A 193 -19.30 -4.26 -3.72
C ILE A 193 -19.97 -5.44 -3.01
N LYS A 194 -20.68 -5.18 -1.91
CA LYS A 194 -21.37 -6.21 -1.12
C LYS A 194 -22.65 -6.72 -1.80
N ALA A 195 -22.90 -8.04 -1.80
CA ALA A 195 -24.01 -8.70 -2.47
C ALA A 195 -25.41 -8.28 -2.01
N LYS A 196 -25.58 -7.79 -0.77
CA LYS A 196 -26.89 -7.32 -0.26
C LYS A 196 -27.10 -5.82 -0.42
N THR A 197 -26.19 -5.13 -1.08
CA THR A 197 -26.38 -3.74 -1.45
C THR A 197 -27.37 -3.70 -2.60
N VAL A 198 -28.67 -3.59 -2.27
CA VAL A 198 -29.71 -3.41 -3.28
C VAL A 198 -29.51 -2.03 -3.88
N LEU A 199 -28.90 -2.01 -5.02
CA LEU A 199 -28.77 -0.81 -5.84
C LEU A 199 -30.17 -0.46 -6.34
N LYS A 200 -30.92 0.30 -5.57
CA LYS A 200 -32.10 0.98 -6.10
C LYS A 200 -31.56 1.97 -7.14
N THR A 201 -32.01 1.80 -8.31
CA THR A 201 -31.53 2.15 -9.64
C THR A 201 -31.13 3.62 -9.89
N GLU A 202 -31.10 4.50 -8.91
CA GLU A 202 -30.80 5.92 -9.12
C GLU A 202 -29.67 6.50 -8.28
N SER A 203 -29.07 5.74 -7.34
CA SER A 203 -27.90 6.22 -6.60
C SER A 203 -27.00 5.08 -6.13
N LEU A 204 -26.05 4.68 -6.96
CA LEU A 204 -25.00 3.69 -6.66
C LEU A 204 -24.26 3.95 -5.33
N GLY A 205 -24.31 5.17 -4.82
CA GLY A 205 -23.62 5.58 -3.61
C GLY A 205 -24.39 5.52 -2.32
N GLN A 206 -25.71 5.64 -2.34
CA GLN A 206 -26.49 5.74 -1.09
C GLN A 206 -26.55 4.43 -0.30
N ASP A 207 -26.62 3.29 -0.98
CA ASP A 207 -26.74 1.98 -0.32
C ASP A 207 -25.39 1.41 0.15
N ILE A 208 -24.28 1.84 -0.44
CA ILE A 208 -22.94 1.38 -0.06
C ILE A 208 -22.43 2.11 1.18
N VAL A 209 -22.86 3.35 1.37
CA VAL A 209 -22.44 4.26 2.44
C VAL A 209 -23.62 4.69 3.32
N SER A 210 -24.60 3.78 3.48
CA SER A 210 -25.88 4.09 4.16
C SER A 210 -25.75 4.63 5.58
N TYR A 211 -24.62 4.41 6.25
CA TYR A 211 -24.32 4.93 7.58
C TYR A 211 -23.40 6.16 7.58
N MET A 212 -22.90 6.56 6.40
CA MET A 212 -22.00 7.71 6.25
C MET A 212 -22.56 8.67 5.23
N GLN A 213 -22.59 9.94 5.59
CA GLN A 213 -22.96 10.99 4.65
C GLN A 213 -21.81 11.16 3.65
N THR A 214 -22.11 11.00 2.36
CA THR A 214 -21.17 11.28 1.27
C THR A 214 -21.73 12.44 0.44
N ASN A 215 -20.85 13.34 0.03
CA ASN A 215 -21.22 14.45 -0.82
C ASN A 215 -21.74 13.94 -2.17
N GLN A 216 -22.93 14.36 -2.57
CA GLN A 216 -23.58 13.90 -3.80
C GLN A 216 -22.73 14.15 -5.04
N SER A 217 -22.07 15.31 -5.13
CA SER A 217 -21.20 15.63 -6.26
C SER A 217 -20.01 14.65 -6.38
N LEU A 218 -19.46 14.15 -5.26
CA LEU A 218 -18.41 13.13 -5.28
C LEU A 218 -18.95 11.80 -5.80
N LEU A 219 -20.17 11.41 -5.41
CA LEU A 219 -20.80 10.19 -5.91
C LEU A 219 -21.12 10.26 -7.40
N ASP A 220 -21.68 11.39 -7.85
CA ASP A 220 -21.98 11.61 -9.27
C ASP A 220 -20.71 11.55 -10.11
N TYR A 221 -19.62 12.14 -9.63
CA TYR A 221 -18.35 12.10 -10.31
C TYR A 221 -17.71 10.71 -10.31
N SER A 222 -17.88 9.96 -9.23
CA SER A 222 -17.44 8.56 -9.15
C SER A 222 -18.21 7.67 -10.14
N ASN A 223 -19.50 7.89 -10.30
CA ASN A 223 -20.34 7.19 -11.28
C ASN A 223 -19.93 7.53 -12.71
N LEU A 224 -19.61 8.80 -12.98
CA LEU A 224 -19.06 9.22 -14.27
C LEU A 224 -17.71 8.52 -14.54
N ALA A 225 -16.80 8.54 -13.60
CA ALA A 225 -15.50 7.88 -13.72
C ALA A 225 -15.62 6.38 -14.02
N LEU A 226 -16.57 5.70 -13.37
CA LEU A 226 -16.84 4.28 -13.63
C LEU A 226 -17.34 4.05 -15.07
N LYS A 227 -18.29 4.88 -15.52
CA LYS A 227 -18.86 4.81 -16.89
C LYS A 227 -17.80 5.09 -17.95
N GLU A 228 -17.07 6.18 -17.83
CA GLU A 228 -16.06 6.62 -18.80
C GLU A 228 -14.85 5.66 -18.86
N SER A 229 -14.54 4.92 -17.79
CA SER A 229 -13.51 3.87 -17.81
C SER A 229 -14.02 2.53 -18.37
N TYR A 230 -15.23 2.46 -18.94
CA TYR A 230 -15.88 1.21 -19.34
C TYR A 230 -15.88 0.16 -18.22
N GLY A 231 -15.87 0.62 -16.99
CA GLY A 231 -15.86 -0.19 -15.78
C GLY A 231 -17.25 -0.57 -15.33
N LYS A 232 -17.30 -1.33 -14.26
CA LYS A 232 -18.56 -1.69 -13.60
C LYS A 232 -18.34 -2.10 -12.15
N THR A 233 -19.43 -2.10 -11.37
CA THR A 233 -19.44 -2.72 -10.06
C THR A 233 -19.59 -4.24 -10.18
N ILE A 234 -18.88 -4.98 -9.33
CA ILE A 234 -18.96 -6.45 -9.24
C ILE A 234 -19.44 -6.79 -7.84
N THR A 235 -20.62 -7.36 -7.77
CA THR A 235 -21.21 -7.83 -6.52
C THR A 235 -20.53 -9.10 -6.06
N VAL A 236 -20.09 -9.14 -4.80
CA VAL A 236 -19.47 -10.30 -4.18
C VAL A 236 -20.14 -10.66 -2.87
N ASN A 237 -20.21 -11.95 -2.57
CA ASN A 237 -20.80 -12.48 -1.33
C ASN A 237 -19.73 -12.78 -0.26
N GLU A 238 -20.16 -13.18 0.94
CA GLU A 238 -19.26 -13.44 2.05
C GLU A 238 -18.33 -14.64 1.82
N GLU A 239 -18.76 -15.64 1.07
CA GLU A 239 -17.94 -16.82 0.76
C GLU A 239 -16.80 -16.45 -0.20
N GLU A 240 -17.11 -15.66 -1.23
CA GLU A 240 -16.13 -15.12 -2.18
C GLU A 240 -15.09 -14.25 -1.46
N LEU A 241 -15.50 -13.44 -0.49
CA LEU A 241 -14.58 -12.65 0.33
C LEU A 241 -13.67 -13.53 1.19
N LYS A 242 -14.22 -14.57 1.83
CA LYS A 242 -13.44 -15.52 2.64
C LYS A 242 -12.44 -16.29 1.77
N GLU A 243 -12.86 -16.74 0.56
CA GLU A 243 -11.98 -17.40 -0.39
C GLU A 243 -10.84 -16.50 -0.85
N ALA A 244 -11.14 -15.27 -1.27
CA ALA A 244 -10.15 -14.30 -1.69
C ALA A 244 -9.14 -13.98 -0.58
N LYS A 245 -9.60 -13.75 0.66
CA LYS A 245 -8.73 -13.55 1.82
C LYS A 245 -7.85 -14.76 2.11
N LYS A 246 -8.40 -15.98 1.98
CA LYS A 246 -7.65 -17.22 2.16
C LYS A 246 -6.57 -17.38 1.10
N LEU A 247 -6.87 -17.05 -0.17
CA LEU A 247 -5.89 -17.08 -1.25
C LEU A 247 -4.73 -16.12 -0.98
N LEU A 248 -5.01 -14.86 -0.63
CA LEU A 248 -3.94 -13.90 -0.29
C LEU A 248 -3.08 -14.40 0.85
N ARG A 249 -3.70 -14.95 1.90
CA ARG A 249 -2.99 -15.41 3.08
C ARG A 249 -2.06 -16.59 2.80
N TYR A 250 -2.51 -17.60 2.05
CA TYR A 250 -1.78 -18.85 1.89
C TYR A 250 -0.98 -18.93 0.61
N VAL A 251 -1.39 -18.22 -0.44
CA VAL A 251 -0.74 -18.27 -1.75
C VAL A 251 0.28 -17.13 -1.89
N GLU A 252 -0.09 -15.91 -1.51
CA GLU A 252 0.78 -14.73 -1.67
C GLU A 252 1.38 -14.22 -0.34
N GLN A 253 1.06 -14.83 0.80
CA GLN A 253 1.54 -14.42 2.13
C GLN A 253 1.18 -12.95 2.45
N ILE A 254 0.01 -12.50 1.99
CA ILE A 254 -0.51 -11.17 2.23
C ILE A 254 -1.57 -11.21 3.32
N LYS A 255 -1.49 -10.28 4.28
CA LYS A 255 -2.49 -10.03 5.31
C LYS A 255 -3.40 -8.89 4.85
N VAL A 256 -4.71 -9.10 4.91
CA VAL A 256 -5.75 -8.12 4.56
C VAL A 256 -6.95 -8.32 5.47
N SER A 257 -7.70 -7.28 5.79
CA SER A 257 -8.99 -7.40 6.48
C SER A 257 -10.06 -7.95 5.53
N ILE A 258 -11.15 -8.45 6.09
CA ILE A 258 -12.27 -8.93 5.25
C ILE A 258 -12.98 -7.76 4.55
N GLU A 259 -12.96 -6.60 5.18
CA GLU A 259 -13.56 -5.37 4.70
C GLU A 259 -12.82 -4.74 3.52
N ASN A 260 -11.57 -5.16 3.26
CA ASN A 260 -10.73 -4.58 2.21
C ASN A 260 -10.29 -5.60 1.14
N VAL A 261 -10.90 -6.79 1.11
CA VAL A 261 -10.58 -7.84 0.13
C VAL A 261 -11.50 -7.83 -1.10
N TYR A 262 -12.50 -6.95 -1.13
CA TYR A 262 -13.45 -6.82 -2.24
C TYR A 262 -12.81 -6.74 -3.64
N PRO A 263 -11.71 -5.99 -3.85
CA PRO A 263 -11.10 -5.89 -5.18
C PRO A 263 -10.62 -7.24 -5.72
N LEU A 264 -10.02 -8.08 -4.86
CA LEU A 264 -9.60 -9.41 -5.28
C LEU A 264 -10.78 -10.34 -5.48
N ALA A 265 -11.79 -10.33 -4.61
CA ALA A 265 -12.98 -11.15 -4.76
C ALA A 265 -13.72 -10.83 -6.07
N ALA A 266 -13.85 -9.54 -6.41
CA ALA A 266 -14.42 -9.11 -7.68
C ALA A 266 -13.59 -9.58 -8.88
N PHE A 267 -12.27 -9.50 -8.82
CA PHE A 267 -11.38 -10.02 -9.86
C PHE A 267 -11.55 -11.54 -10.04
N LEU A 268 -11.57 -12.32 -8.94
CA LEU A 268 -11.75 -13.75 -8.98
C LEU A 268 -13.11 -14.16 -9.57
N SER A 269 -14.18 -13.42 -9.24
CA SER A 269 -15.51 -13.63 -9.81
C SER A 269 -15.49 -13.44 -11.34
N GLN A 270 -14.78 -12.43 -11.84
CA GLN A 270 -14.63 -12.21 -13.28
C GLN A 270 -13.79 -13.30 -13.94
N VAL A 271 -12.73 -13.79 -13.29
CA VAL A 271 -11.93 -14.92 -13.80
C VAL A 271 -12.77 -16.18 -13.91
N LYS A 272 -13.54 -16.51 -12.86
CA LYS A 272 -14.47 -17.66 -12.87
C LYS A 272 -15.52 -17.58 -13.99
N SER A 273 -15.94 -16.37 -14.35
CA SER A 273 -16.93 -16.13 -15.41
C SER A 273 -16.31 -16.06 -16.82
N GLY A 274 -15.00 -16.27 -16.96
CA GLY A 274 -14.29 -16.17 -18.25
C GLY A 274 -14.18 -14.75 -18.82
N ASN A 275 -14.39 -13.72 -18.00
CA ASN A 275 -14.39 -12.32 -18.41
C ASN A 275 -13.03 -11.64 -18.30
N VAL A 276 -11.98 -12.39 -17.96
CA VAL A 276 -10.61 -11.86 -17.81
C VAL A 276 -9.71 -12.51 -18.83
N GLU A 277 -9.15 -11.69 -19.69
CA GLU A 277 -8.13 -12.09 -20.68
C GLU A 277 -6.72 -11.94 -20.10
N ASN A 278 -5.71 -12.48 -20.81
CA ASN A 278 -4.33 -12.21 -20.44
C ASN A 278 -3.98 -10.75 -20.67
N GLY A 279 -3.47 -10.11 -19.63
CA GLY A 279 -3.17 -8.68 -19.63
C GLY A 279 -2.55 -8.23 -18.31
N ILE A 280 -2.37 -6.92 -18.15
CA ILE A 280 -1.86 -6.35 -16.91
C ILE A 280 -3.05 -5.96 -16.01
N HIS A 281 -3.20 -6.68 -14.92
CA HIS A 281 -4.28 -6.51 -13.95
C HIS A 281 -3.72 -5.96 -12.64
N ILE A 282 -4.25 -4.83 -12.20
CA ILE A 282 -3.88 -4.21 -10.93
C ILE A 282 -5.01 -4.43 -9.92
N ILE A 283 -4.67 -4.91 -8.73
CA ILE A 283 -5.61 -5.10 -7.61
C ILE A 283 -5.14 -4.20 -6.47
N ILE A 284 -5.97 -3.24 -6.08
CA ILE A 284 -5.65 -2.29 -5.00
C ILE A 284 -6.33 -2.76 -3.72
N LEU A 285 -5.53 -2.99 -2.70
CA LEU A 285 -6.01 -3.46 -1.40
C LEU A 285 -5.65 -2.42 -0.32
N ASP A 286 -6.65 -1.79 0.24
CA ASP A 286 -6.54 -0.59 1.06
C ASP A 286 -5.74 -0.76 2.36
N ASP A 287 -5.75 -1.96 2.96
CA ASP A 287 -5.03 -2.29 4.20
C ASP A 287 -4.12 -3.52 4.07
N ALA A 288 -3.90 -3.99 2.83
CA ALA A 288 -3.10 -5.16 2.61
C ALA A 288 -1.61 -4.91 2.84
N ARG A 289 -0.95 -5.84 3.51
CA ARG A 289 0.49 -5.82 3.75
C ARG A 289 1.07 -7.24 3.70
N SER A 290 2.37 -7.33 3.46
CA SER A 290 3.05 -8.62 3.60
C SER A 290 2.86 -9.18 5.02
N ARG A 291 2.75 -10.50 5.15
CA ARG A 291 2.72 -11.15 6.47
C ARG A 291 4.07 -11.07 7.17
N MET A 292 5.13 -10.90 6.40
CA MET A 292 6.46 -10.59 6.89
C MET A 292 6.68 -9.08 6.74
N ASP A 293 7.09 -8.45 7.81
CA ASP A 293 7.48 -7.06 7.78
C ASP A 293 8.89 -6.97 7.19
N ILE A 294 9.03 -6.28 6.05
CA ILE A 294 10.34 -5.97 5.48
C ILE A 294 10.73 -4.57 5.93
N GLU A 295 11.66 -4.53 6.86
CA GLU A 295 12.18 -3.30 7.41
C GLU A 295 13.42 -2.84 6.62
N HIS A 296 13.43 -1.57 6.24
CA HIS A 296 14.63 -0.90 5.77
C HIS A 296 15.33 -0.30 6.99
N ILE A 297 16.53 -0.80 7.29
CA ILE A 297 17.29 -0.31 8.44
C ILE A 297 17.85 1.08 8.11
N THR A 298 17.36 2.07 8.81
CA THR A 298 17.83 3.46 8.73
C THR A 298 18.39 3.96 10.07
N ASP A 299 18.14 3.21 11.15
CA ASP A 299 18.57 3.53 12.49
C ASP A 299 19.32 2.32 13.09
N PHE A 300 20.62 2.47 13.28
CA PHE A 300 21.50 1.46 13.84
C PHE A 300 21.51 1.47 15.38
N GLN A 301 20.68 2.27 16.04
CA GLN A 301 20.48 2.17 17.49
C GLN A 301 19.67 0.92 17.88
N LEU A 302 18.78 0.48 16.98
CA LEU A 302 17.96 -0.72 17.17
C LEU A 302 18.67 -2.01 16.75
N HIS A 303 19.62 -1.91 15.80
CA HIS A 303 20.39 -3.04 15.29
C HIS A 303 21.83 -2.65 15.13
N THR A 304 22.70 -3.30 15.90
CA THR A 304 24.14 -3.03 15.76
C THR A 304 24.66 -3.62 14.43
N LYS A 305 25.67 -2.97 13.87
CA LYS A 305 26.35 -3.45 12.67
C LYS A 305 26.82 -4.90 12.85
N ASN A 306 27.38 -5.24 14.00
CA ASN A 306 27.87 -6.60 14.31
C ASN A 306 26.73 -7.61 14.34
N GLU A 307 25.56 -7.26 14.87
CA GLU A 307 24.38 -8.13 14.87
C GLU A 307 23.95 -8.47 13.45
N ILE A 308 23.84 -7.47 12.57
CA ILE A 308 23.47 -7.67 11.16
C ILE A 308 24.48 -8.57 10.45
N LEU A 309 25.76 -8.34 10.69
CA LEU A 309 26.85 -9.13 10.10
C LEU A 309 26.82 -10.59 10.55
N MET A 310 26.60 -10.83 11.85
CA MET A 310 26.45 -12.19 12.39
C MET A 310 25.22 -12.90 11.83
N ILE A 311 24.09 -12.22 11.72
CA ILE A 311 22.87 -12.78 11.12
C ILE A 311 23.10 -13.12 9.65
N ALA A 312 23.71 -12.23 8.89
CA ALA A 312 24.04 -12.45 7.49
C ALA A 312 24.95 -13.68 7.32
N ASN A 313 26.04 -13.75 8.08
CA ASN A 313 26.96 -14.88 8.06
C ASN A 313 26.26 -16.21 8.40
N THR A 314 25.41 -16.21 9.44
CA THR A 314 24.66 -17.39 9.87
C THR A 314 23.69 -17.88 8.79
N TYR A 315 23.00 -16.95 8.11
CA TYR A 315 21.98 -17.28 7.13
C TYR A 315 22.53 -17.60 5.73
N LEU A 316 23.71 -17.10 5.38
CA LEU A 316 24.43 -17.45 4.16
C LEU A 316 25.08 -18.84 4.28
N ALA A 317 25.54 -19.21 5.46
CA ALA A 317 26.20 -20.49 5.77
C ALA A 317 27.38 -20.80 4.83
N GLU A 318 27.26 -21.85 3.99
CA GLU A 318 28.29 -22.24 3.03
C GLU A 318 28.57 -21.21 1.92
N TYR A 319 27.69 -20.25 1.72
CA TYR A 319 27.83 -19.18 0.72
C TYR A 319 28.28 -17.85 1.36
N SER A 320 28.80 -17.87 2.59
CA SER A 320 29.36 -16.69 3.22
C SER A 320 30.79 -16.42 2.73
N ASP A 321 31.06 -15.19 2.36
CA ASP A 321 32.40 -14.71 2.08
C ASP A 321 33.22 -14.48 3.36
N PRO A 322 34.53 -14.26 3.27
CA PRO A 322 35.36 -13.87 4.40
C PRO A 322 34.77 -12.66 5.13
N PHE A 323 34.86 -12.67 6.45
CA PHE A 323 34.22 -11.64 7.31
C PHE A 323 34.63 -10.22 6.93
N ILE A 324 35.86 -10.03 6.41
CA ILE A 324 36.36 -8.72 5.97
C ILE A 324 35.58 -8.21 4.75
N GLU A 325 35.26 -9.08 3.77
CA GLU A 325 34.54 -8.72 2.56
C GLU A 325 33.06 -8.41 2.89
N MET A 326 32.45 -9.21 3.76
CA MET A 326 31.10 -8.96 4.24
C MET A 326 31.00 -7.64 5.00
N ASN A 327 32.02 -7.30 5.78
CA ASN A 327 32.09 -6.04 6.53
C ASN A 327 32.23 -4.83 5.61
N ASP A 328 33.00 -4.94 4.52
CA ASP A 328 33.15 -3.87 3.53
C ASP A 328 31.85 -3.63 2.76
N ALA A 329 31.15 -4.70 2.34
CA ALA A 329 29.85 -4.59 1.72
C ALA A 329 28.83 -3.95 2.68
N LEU A 330 28.87 -4.33 3.96
CA LEU A 330 27.98 -3.76 4.97
C LEU A 330 28.26 -2.25 5.20
N ASN A 331 29.53 -1.83 5.23
CA ASN A 331 29.90 -0.43 5.31
C ASN A 331 29.35 0.38 4.13
N ASN A 332 29.54 -0.10 2.90
CA ASN A 332 28.98 0.55 1.72
C ASN A 332 27.45 0.62 1.80
N ALA A 333 26.77 -0.46 2.23
CA ALA A 333 25.33 -0.49 2.36
C ALA A 333 24.81 0.54 3.39
N ILE A 334 25.53 0.73 4.50
CA ILE A 334 25.20 1.72 5.53
C ILE A 334 25.36 3.15 5.01
N GLU A 335 26.44 3.42 4.29
CA GLU A 335 26.79 4.78 3.87
C GLU A 335 26.06 5.21 2.58
N LYS A 336 25.91 4.33 1.62
CA LYS A 336 25.51 4.65 0.23
C LYS A 336 24.41 3.76 -0.33
N GLY A 337 24.28 2.56 0.20
CA GLY A 337 23.29 1.58 -0.20
C GLY A 337 22.12 1.50 0.79
N PHE A 338 21.68 0.28 1.09
CA PHE A 338 20.68 0.03 2.12
C PHE A 338 20.64 -1.44 2.57
N ILE A 339 20.02 -1.68 3.71
CA ILE A 339 19.86 -3.01 4.30
C ILE A 339 18.39 -3.26 4.54
N LEU A 340 17.91 -4.45 4.16
CA LEU A 340 16.57 -4.93 4.45
C LEU A 340 16.64 -6.13 5.38
N ILE A 341 15.77 -6.16 6.36
CA ILE A 341 15.52 -7.34 7.20
C ILE A 341 14.07 -7.77 7.08
N ALA A 342 13.86 -9.07 6.99
CA ALA A 342 12.54 -9.67 7.05
C ALA A 342 12.26 -10.10 8.49
N LYS A 343 11.19 -9.58 9.10
CA LYS A 343 10.77 -9.90 10.45
C LYS A 343 9.41 -10.58 10.48
N GLN A 344 9.23 -11.46 11.45
CA GLN A 344 7.92 -11.92 11.86
C GLN A 344 7.85 -11.77 13.38
N ASN A 345 7.02 -10.84 13.84
CA ASN A 345 7.09 -10.32 15.20
C ASN A 345 8.51 -9.76 15.43
N GLU A 346 9.14 -10.09 16.56
CA GLU A 346 10.53 -9.65 16.88
C GLU A 346 11.62 -10.57 16.30
N THR A 347 11.27 -11.64 15.58
CA THR A 347 12.24 -12.59 15.05
C THR A 347 12.67 -12.17 13.65
N ILE A 348 13.96 -11.98 13.43
CA ILE A 348 14.53 -11.77 12.11
C ILE A 348 14.56 -13.11 11.37
N LEU A 349 13.99 -13.15 10.19
CA LEU A 349 13.87 -14.34 9.34
C LEU A 349 14.82 -14.31 8.13
N GLY A 350 15.31 -13.13 7.79
CA GLY A 350 16.21 -12.95 6.65
C GLY A 350 16.79 -11.55 6.62
N VAL A 351 17.91 -11.41 5.94
CA VAL A 351 18.64 -10.16 5.74
C VAL A 351 19.03 -10.04 4.27
N CYS A 352 19.03 -8.82 3.75
CA CYS A 352 19.46 -8.49 2.40
C CYS A 352 20.31 -7.22 2.45
N ILE A 353 21.55 -7.30 1.97
CA ILE A 353 22.53 -6.20 1.97
C ILE A 353 22.70 -5.74 0.53
N ILE A 354 22.38 -4.49 0.27
CA ILE A 354 22.42 -3.86 -1.04
C ILE A 354 23.48 -2.76 -1.03
N VAL A 355 24.50 -2.91 -1.84
CA VAL A 355 25.55 -1.91 -2.01
C VAL A 355 25.23 -0.97 -3.17
N ASN A 356 25.73 0.25 -3.08
CA ASN A 356 25.68 1.22 -4.17
C ASN A 356 26.99 1.13 -4.96
N THR A 357 26.90 0.83 -6.25
CA THR A 357 28.05 0.70 -7.15
C THR A 357 28.66 2.03 -7.55
N GLN A 358 27.96 3.13 -7.27
CA GLN A 358 28.30 4.50 -7.67
C GLN A 358 28.35 4.73 -9.19
N PHE A 359 27.78 3.80 -9.98
CA PHE A 359 27.57 3.99 -11.41
C PHE A 359 26.11 4.29 -11.71
N ASP A 360 25.88 5.20 -12.66
CA ASP A 360 24.52 5.55 -13.11
C ASP A 360 24.12 4.76 -14.37
N ASN A 361 25.06 4.52 -15.30
CA ASN A 361 24.76 3.94 -16.61
C ASN A 361 25.65 2.77 -17.00
N PHE A 362 26.89 2.70 -16.54
CA PHE A 362 27.83 1.64 -16.89
C PHE A 362 27.47 0.30 -16.25
N PHE A 363 26.97 0.35 -15.03
CA PHE A 363 26.52 -0.80 -14.24
C PHE A 363 25.24 -0.43 -13.51
N PRO A 364 24.36 -1.37 -13.15
CA PRO A 364 23.22 -1.05 -12.30
C PRO A 364 23.66 -0.33 -11.03
N THR A 365 23.02 0.77 -10.70
CA THR A 365 23.37 1.64 -9.55
C THR A 365 23.44 0.86 -8.24
N PHE A 366 22.65 -0.21 -8.12
CA PHE A 366 22.63 -1.05 -6.92
C PHE A 366 23.01 -2.50 -7.24
N HIS A 367 23.71 -3.10 -6.27
CA HIS A 367 24.11 -4.49 -6.34
C HIS A 367 23.69 -5.22 -5.07
N LEU A 368 22.96 -6.33 -5.21
CA LEU A 368 22.64 -7.24 -4.11
C LEU A 368 23.91 -8.02 -3.78
N ALA A 369 24.59 -7.58 -2.72
CA ALA A 369 25.81 -8.23 -2.24
C ALA A 369 25.49 -9.54 -1.51
N TYR A 370 24.58 -9.48 -0.53
CA TYR A 370 24.22 -10.63 0.28
C TYR A 370 22.73 -10.73 0.52
N ILE A 371 22.19 -11.96 0.46
CA ILE A 371 20.85 -12.30 0.89
C ILE A 371 20.86 -13.66 1.58
N GLY A 372 20.51 -13.66 2.86
CA GLY A 372 20.43 -14.87 3.67
C GLY A 372 19.07 -15.01 4.34
N THR A 373 18.60 -16.24 4.52
CA THR A 373 17.34 -16.54 5.18
C THR A 373 17.49 -17.68 6.18
N SER A 374 16.72 -17.61 7.28
CA SER A 374 16.71 -18.65 8.31
C SER A 374 16.42 -20.03 7.71
N LYS A 375 17.26 -21.01 8.03
CA LYS A 375 17.13 -22.41 7.58
C LYS A 375 15.83 -23.06 8.06
N ASP A 376 15.39 -22.72 9.26
CA ASP A 376 14.16 -23.26 9.87
C ASP A 376 12.88 -22.74 9.22
N ASN A 377 13.00 -21.69 8.43
CA ASN A 377 11.87 -21.03 7.76
C ASN A 377 11.94 -21.16 6.22
N LYS A 378 12.64 -22.18 5.69
CA LYS A 378 12.74 -22.44 4.25
C LYS A 378 11.37 -22.61 3.59
N GLY A 379 11.24 -22.15 2.34
CA GLY A 379 10.01 -22.28 1.55
C GLY A 379 8.90 -21.28 1.90
N ARG A 380 9.08 -20.44 2.90
CA ARG A 380 8.08 -19.41 3.33
C ARG A 380 8.12 -18.13 2.49
N GLY A 381 8.95 -18.06 1.47
CA GLY A 381 9.02 -16.92 0.55
C GLY A 381 9.82 -15.72 1.07
N ILE A 382 10.59 -15.88 2.15
CA ILE A 382 11.34 -14.78 2.79
C ILE A 382 12.29 -14.10 1.79
N GLY A 383 13.14 -14.87 1.10
CA GLY A 383 14.03 -14.34 0.07
C GLY A 383 13.27 -13.67 -1.07
N THR A 384 12.12 -14.20 -1.46
CA THR A 384 11.26 -13.60 -2.47
C THR A 384 10.78 -12.20 -2.05
N GLU A 385 10.32 -12.04 -0.80
CA GLU A 385 9.83 -10.74 -0.31
C GLU A 385 10.96 -9.71 -0.15
N LEU A 386 12.14 -10.14 0.32
CA LEU A 386 13.33 -9.29 0.38
C LEU A 386 13.72 -8.78 -1.00
N ILE A 387 13.81 -9.68 -2.00
CA ILE A 387 14.16 -9.30 -3.38
C ILE A 387 13.10 -8.38 -3.99
N LYS A 388 11.80 -8.68 -3.83
CA LYS A 388 10.72 -7.81 -4.30
C LYS A 388 10.89 -6.39 -3.76
N ARG A 389 11.17 -6.28 -2.48
CA ARG A 389 11.35 -4.98 -1.83
C ARG A 389 12.60 -4.27 -2.31
N ALA A 390 13.70 -4.99 -2.52
CA ALA A 390 14.92 -4.45 -3.08
C ALA A 390 14.71 -3.93 -4.51
N VAL A 391 14.07 -4.72 -5.37
CA VAL A 391 13.72 -4.31 -6.76
C VAL A 391 12.80 -3.09 -6.76
N ASP A 392 11.84 -3.01 -5.84
CA ASP A 392 10.92 -1.88 -5.72
C ASP A 392 11.66 -0.58 -5.32
N ILE A 393 12.55 -0.66 -4.34
CA ILE A 393 13.34 0.51 -3.87
C ILE A 393 14.29 1.01 -4.96
N THR A 394 14.89 0.09 -5.72
CA THR A 394 15.90 0.41 -6.74
C THR A 394 15.31 0.74 -8.12
N ASP A 395 13.97 0.75 -8.25
CA ASP A 395 13.27 0.87 -9.56
C ASP A 395 13.83 -0.10 -10.62
N GLY A 396 14.23 -1.31 -10.17
CA GLY A 396 14.79 -2.35 -11.03
C GLY A 396 16.26 -2.16 -11.43
N LYS A 397 16.94 -1.10 -11.01
CA LYS A 397 18.37 -0.87 -11.24
C LYS A 397 19.21 -1.70 -10.26
N LEU A 398 19.01 -3.02 -10.29
CA LEU A 398 19.60 -3.97 -9.36
C LEU A 398 20.31 -5.11 -10.12
N SER A 399 21.55 -5.37 -9.78
CA SER A 399 22.32 -6.54 -10.22
C SER A 399 22.62 -7.46 -9.04
N LEU A 400 23.09 -8.67 -9.32
CA LEU A 400 23.59 -9.60 -8.32
C LEU A 400 24.64 -10.54 -8.92
N HIS A 401 25.44 -11.17 -8.04
CA HIS A 401 26.21 -12.35 -8.35
C HIS A 401 25.57 -13.57 -7.70
N VAL A 402 25.77 -14.73 -8.28
CA VAL A 402 25.34 -16.01 -7.73
C VAL A 402 26.36 -17.08 -8.07
N ASP A 403 26.75 -17.86 -7.07
CA ASP A 403 27.67 -18.97 -7.27
C ASP A 403 27.10 -19.99 -8.24
N LEU A 404 27.98 -20.55 -9.07
CA LEU A 404 27.59 -21.49 -10.12
C LEU A 404 26.84 -22.71 -9.57
N ASP A 405 27.19 -23.14 -8.36
CA ASP A 405 26.63 -24.31 -7.69
C ASP A 405 25.34 -23.97 -6.90
N ASN A 406 25.05 -22.68 -6.68
CA ASN A 406 23.84 -22.26 -5.96
C ASN A 406 22.58 -22.27 -6.86
N ARG A 407 22.23 -23.50 -7.28
CA ARG A 407 21.06 -23.73 -8.18
C ARG A 407 19.74 -23.20 -7.60
N ASN A 408 19.58 -23.19 -6.27
CA ASN A 408 18.36 -22.74 -5.61
C ASN A 408 18.23 -21.22 -5.69
N ALA A 409 19.29 -20.48 -5.41
CA ALA A 409 19.31 -19.02 -5.54
C ALA A 409 19.13 -18.62 -7.01
N LYS A 410 19.82 -19.28 -7.95
CA LYS A 410 19.67 -19.03 -9.38
C LYS A 410 18.21 -19.15 -9.85
N LYS A 411 17.52 -20.25 -9.49
CA LYS A 411 16.09 -20.43 -9.79
C LYS A 411 15.21 -19.35 -9.18
N LEU A 412 15.54 -18.89 -7.96
CA LEU A 412 14.82 -17.79 -7.32
C LEU A 412 15.00 -16.49 -8.09
N TYR A 413 16.22 -16.13 -8.45
CA TYR A 413 16.51 -14.90 -9.18
C TYR A 413 15.89 -14.89 -10.58
N GLU A 414 15.98 -15.99 -11.33
CA GLU A 414 15.31 -16.14 -12.63
C GLU A 414 13.78 -15.98 -12.49
N LYS A 415 13.17 -16.58 -11.46
CA LYS A 415 11.76 -16.42 -11.13
C LYS A 415 11.39 -14.96 -10.84
N MET A 416 12.31 -14.20 -10.25
CA MET A 416 12.14 -12.79 -9.93
C MET A 416 12.39 -11.84 -11.11
N GLY A 417 12.78 -12.37 -12.26
CA GLY A 417 13.00 -11.62 -13.49
C GLY A 417 14.46 -11.23 -13.76
N PHE A 418 15.40 -11.67 -12.93
CA PHE A 418 16.82 -11.53 -13.25
C PHE A 418 17.19 -12.42 -14.43
N LYS A 419 18.07 -11.91 -15.29
CA LYS A 419 18.60 -12.63 -16.44
C LYS A 419 20.12 -12.75 -16.30
N HIS A 420 20.66 -13.90 -16.64
CA HIS A 420 22.10 -14.07 -16.75
C HIS A 420 22.59 -13.31 -17.97
N VAL A 421 23.55 -12.41 -17.80
CA VAL A 421 24.02 -11.51 -18.87
C VAL A 421 25.46 -11.82 -19.26
N TYR A 422 26.33 -12.06 -18.26
CA TYR A 422 27.76 -12.38 -18.49
C TYR A 422 28.34 -13.18 -17.32
N ASN A 423 29.49 -13.80 -17.55
CA ASN A 423 30.26 -14.47 -16.51
C ASN A 423 31.33 -13.51 -15.95
N ARG A 424 31.52 -13.53 -14.63
CA ARG A 424 32.61 -12.82 -13.96
C ARG A 424 33.83 -13.73 -13.88
N MET A 425 34.99 -13.19 -14.24
CA MET A 425 36.31 -13.85 -14.05
C MET A 425 37.12 -13.01 -13.06
N ILE A 426 37.78 -13.65 -12.12
CA ILE A 426 38.63 -13.00 -11.13
C ILE A 426 40.04 -13.56 -11.33
N TYR A 427 41.02 -12.67 -11.43
CA TYR A 427 42.43 -13.05 -11.47
C TYR A 427 42.85 -13.42 -10.03
N HIS A 428 43.32 -14.65 -9.90
CA HIS A 428 44.03 -15.12 -8.72
C HIS A 428 45.49 -15.17 -9.07
N GLY A 429 46.27 -14.17 -8.67
CA GLY A 429 47.73 -14.22 -8.77
C GLY A 429 48.27 -15.42 -7.98
N GLU A 430 49.33 -16.05 -8.50
CA GLU A 430 50.10 -17.09 -7.79
C GLU A 430 50.73 -16.54 -6.52
#